data_89f669d3c3399ae192d742b47fc366b3
#
_entry.id   89f669d3c3399ae192d742b47fc366b3
#
_cell.length_a   1.000
_cell.length_b   1.000
_cell.length_c   1.000
_cell.angle_alpha   90.00
_cell.angle_beta   90.00
_cell.angle_gamma   90.00
#
_symmetry.space_group_name_H-M   'P 1'
#
loop_
_entity.id
_entity.type
_entity.pdbx_description
1 polymer ?
#
loop_
_entity_poly.entity_id
_entity_poly.type
_entity_poly.pdbx_seq_one_letter_code
_entity_poly.pdbx_strand_id
1 'polypeptide(L)'
;VNRLGIVSARLAASIVLSTLLLSGCSRFGNKLPVMLYLAMVIDQDSTIDTATQTDFRRRIQLIISDFRKIKPNVEVQVALYKRANLRQELQRRNSSDLGPDLVVTDAPQANQLLTDGLTEELPPEAFKRQQTEPSLWERVKLDDGRVAAQPIVIYPQIACFNNTIVQDPPSTLQALLQQGAGGTRIGLAVNFSELLWTAGSLGALQSLARADDGQELSGQETQSMVDWLAWLQRASAQQNISFFQDQGQLENLLKDGELDWVSCNSNSLLRLRNQMGDNLGVSALPRGPAGAPSPMNAVRVLALGANSSPRQREMAINLAQFITNPMVQRNLSLRSLAFLPVNPAVAVPVRSSRTLATLVQSRDDSVQYESALAQLAHHRNLDRDGSQVLIPLVFGASNPRSSLTSLLKALQSGT
;
A
#
# COMPACT_ATOMS: atom_id res chain seq x y z
N VAL A 1 88.88 4.28 4.70
CA VAL A 1 88.09 3.21 4.06
C VAL A 1 86.87 2.79 4.87
N ASN A 2 86.13 3.66 5.58
CA ASN A 2 84.95 3.20 6.39
C ASN A 2 83.75 4.15 6.38
N ARG A 3 83.68 5.12 5.47
CA ARG A 3 82.49 6.01 5.43
C ARG A 3 81.49 5.74 4.30
N LEU A 4 81.84 4.97 3.27
CA LEU A 4 80.92 4.64 2.19
C LEU A 4 79.94 3.49 2.51
N GLY A 5 80.28 2.57 3.41
CA GLY A 5 79.43 1.43 3.79
C GLY A 5 78.25 1.79 4.68
N ILE A 6 78.32 2.88 5.45
CA ILE A 6 77.27 3.29 6.41
C ILE A 6 76.15 4.06 5.69
N VAL A 7 76.47 4.78 4.60
CA VAL A 7 75.46 5.54 3.82
C VAL A 7 74.58 4.61 2.99
N SER A 8 75.18 3.57 2.39
CA SER A 8 74.44 2.57 1.61
C SER A 8 73.46 1.71 2.47
N ALA A 9 73.88 1.36 3.73
CA ALA A 9 73.04 0.61 4.64
C ALA A 9 71.82 1.43 5.16
N ARG A 10 71.99 2.74 5.35
CA ARG A 10 70.91 3.63 5.76
C ARG A 10 69.90 3.92 4.62
N LEU A 11 70.35 4.02 3.37
CA LEU A 11 69.50 4.18 2.23
C LEU A 11 68.67 2.90 1.94
N ALA A 12 69.30 1.72 2.05
CA ALA A 12 68.57 0.44 1.89
C ALA A 12 67.54 0.20 2.98
N ALA A 13 67.82 0.56 4.26
CA ALA A 13 66.89 0.46 5.37
C ALA A 13 65.68 1.42 5.23
N SER A 14 65.90 2.64 4.69
CA SER A 14 64.80 3.61 4.45
C SER A 14 63.90 3.19 3.30
N ILE A 15 64.41 2.56 2.25
CA ILE A 15 63.58 2.05 1.11
C ILE A 15 62.77 0.84 1.56
N VAL A 16 63.30 -0.08 2.34
CA VAL A 16 62.56 -1.24 2.87
C VAL A 16 61.46 -0.82 3.86
N LEU A 17 61.72 0.22 4.68
CA LEU A 17 60.70 0.74 5.61
C LEU A 17 59.57 1.46 4.89
N SER A 18 59.88 2.17 3.78
CA SER A 18 58.86 2.85 2.95
C SER A 18 57.98 1.87 2.18
N THR A 19 58.56 0.75 1.70
CA THR A 19 57.75 -0.30 1.00
C THR A 19 56.87 -1.10 1.98
N LEU A 20 57.26 -1.26 3.23
CA LEU A 20 56.44 -1.90 4.29
C LEU A 20 55.25 -1.03 4.71
N LEU A 21 55.39 0.28 4.66
CA LEU A 21 54.29 1.19 4.94
C LEU A 21 53.24 1.29 3.80
N LEU A 22 53.62 1.06 2.57
CA LEU A 22 52.71 1.03 1.42
C LEU A 22 51.95 -0.29 1.27
N SER A 23 52.47 -1.40 1.79
CA SER A 23 51.79 -2.70 1.74
C SER A 23 50.75 -2.93 2.88
N GLY A 24 50.67 -2.04 3.84
CA GLY A 24 49.73 -2.12 4.99
C GLY A 24 48.29 -1.77 4.64
N CYS A 25 48.02 -1.06 3.56
CA CYS A 25 46.68 -0.62 3.20
C CYS A 25 45.83 -1.61 2.39
N SER A 26 46.38 -2.75 1.97
CA SER A 26 45.67 -3.67 1.07
C SER A 26 45.09 -4.92 1.72
N ARG A 27 45.22 -5.09 3.04
CA ARG A 27 44.71 -6.31 3.73
C ARG A 27 43.47 -6.12 4.62
N PHE A 28 43.03 -4.91 4.81
CA PHE A 28 41.67 -4.68 5.37
C PHE A 28 40.70 -4.44 4.22
N GLY A 29 40.30 -5.52 3.58
CA GLY A 29 39.20 -5.52 2.62
C GLY A 29 37.84 -5.28 3.29
N ASN A 30 37.76 -4.31 4.20
CA ASN A 30 36.47 -3.74 4.61
C ASN A 30 35.96 -2.94 3.42
N LYS A 31 35.15 -3.61 2.58
CA LYS A 31 34.34 -2.91 1.59
C LYS A 31 33.59 -1.81 2.35
N LEU A 32 33.78 -0.56 1.97
CA LEU A 32 33.03 0.56 2.53
C LEU A 32 31.54 0.19 2.59
N PRO A 33 30.85 0.48 3.70
CA PRO A 33 29.43 0.19 3.82
C PRO A 33 28.66 0.85 2.69
N VAL A 34 27.68 0.14 2.15
CA VAL A 34 26.74 0.71 1.19
C VAL A 34 25.62 1.34 1.99
N MET A 35 25.49 2.66 1.88
CA MET A 35 24.38 3.40 2.47
C MET A 35 23.21 3.35 1.50
N LEU A 36 22.07 2.82 1.93
CA LEU A 36 20.80 2.91 1.22
C LEU A 36 19.89 3.92 1.91
N TYR A 37 19.33 4.81 1.12
CA TYR A 37 18.33 5.74 1.57
C TYR A 37 16.93 5.28 1.15
N LEU A 38 16.08 4.96 2.13
CA LEU A 38 14.71 4.48 1.94
C LEU A 38 13.71 5.60 2.26
N ALA A 39 13.02 6.10 1.25
CA ALA A 39 11.86 6.96 1.43
C ALA A 39 10.61 6.11 1.62
N MET A 40 9.78 6.40 2.62
CA MET A 40 8.60 5.62 2.90
C MET A 40 7.39 6.50 3.20
N VAL A 41 6.28 6.20 2.54
CA VAL A 41 5.01 6.90 2.76
C VAL A 41 4.28 6.33 3.96
N ILE A 42 3.78 7.22 4.79
CA ILE A 42 2.84 6.91 5.86
C ILE A 42 1.46 7.39 5.41
N ASP A 43 0.48 6.49 5.41
CA ASP A 43 -0.87 6.74 4.87
C ASP A 43 -1.76 7.62 5.73
N GLN A 44 -1.25 8.20 6.80
CA GLN A 44 -2.07 9.04 7.67
C GLN A 44 -1.88 10.51 7.32
N ASP A 45 -2.95 11.15 6.85
CA ASP A 45 -3.03 12.60 6.71
C ASP A 45 -3.10 13.33 8.06
N SER A 46 -3.48 12.61 9.12
CA SER A 46 -3.44 13.12 10.49
C SER A 46 -2.00 13.34 10.97
N THR A 47 -1.81 14.25 11.89
CA THR A 47 -0.53 14.52 12.56
C THR A 47 0.08 13.19 13.01
N ILE A 48 1.18 12.82 12.37
CA ILE A 48 1.92 11.61 12.71
C ILE A 48 2.46 11.82 14.12
N ASP A 49 1.80 11.23 15.11
CA ASP A 49 2.27 11.32 16.47
C ASP A 49 3.61 10.59 16.66
N THR A 50 4.37 10.98 17.65
CA THR A 50 5.69 10.43 17.91
C THR A 50 5.65 8.93 18.22
N ALA A 51 4.54 8.44 18.79
CA ALA A 51 4.36 7.03 19.13
C ALA A 51 4.18 6.18 17.86
N THR A 52 3.33 6.61 16.93
CA THR A 52 3.11 5.96 15.63
C THR A 52 4.41 5.94 14.82
N GLN A 53 5.16 7.05 14.76
CA GLN A 53 6.46 7.09 14.09
C GLN A 53 7.45 6.10 14.71
N THR A 54 7.51 6.03 16.02
CA THR A 54 8.45 5.16 16.75
C THR A 54 8.12 3.70 16.51
N ASP A 55 6.86 3.31 16.56
CA ASP A 55 6.41 1.94 16.32
C ASP A 55 6.68 1.52 14.87
N PHE A 56 6.38 2.39 13.91
CA PHE A 56 6.64 2.16 12.50
C PHE A 56 8.14 1.98 12.22
N ARG A 57 8.99 2.86 12.76
CA ARG A 57 10.45 2.75 12.65
C ARG A 57 10.97 1.44 13.26
N ARG A 58 10.45 1.05 14.42
CA ARG A 58 10.83 -0.22 15.08
C ARG A 58 10.59 -1.45 14.18
N ARG A 59 9.47 -1.50 13.46
CA ARG A 59 9.14 -2.62 12.54
C ARG A 59 10.05 -2.67 11.35
N ILE A 60 10.32 -1.52 10.73
CA ILE A 60 11.24 -1.45 9.61
C ILE A 60 12.64 -1.85 10.06
N GLN A 61 13.07 -1.42 11.26
CA GLN A 61 14.35 -1.79 11.83
C GLN A 61 14.51 -3.31 12.03
N LEU A 62 13.44 -4.03 12.32
CA LEU A 62 13.50 -5.50 12.39
C LEU A 62 13.82 -6.11 11.01
N ILE A 63 13.16 -5.64 9.95
CA ILE A 63 13.43 -6.11 8.57
C ILE A 63 14.87 -5.77 8.17
N ILE A 64 15.30 -4.54 8.43
CA ILE A 64 16.66 -4.07 8.14
C ILE A 64 17.69 -4.88 8.92
N SER A 65 17.43 -5.14 10.20
CA SER A 65 18.31 -5.96 11.05
C SER A 65 18.46 -7.38 10.53
N ASP A 66 17.37 -8.01 10.10
CA ASP A 66 17.41 -9.35 9.52
C ASP A 66 18.12 -9.35 8.14
N PHE A 67 17.94 -8.33 7.33
CA PHE A 67 18.67 -8.15 6.07
C PHE A 67 20.18 -7.97 6.30
N ARG A 68 20.57 -7.19 7.31
CA ARG A 68 21.98 -6.97 7.67
C ARG A 68 22.70 -8.22 8.13
N LYS A 69 22.01 -9.23 8.66
CA LYS A 69 22.61 -10.55 8.97
C LYS A 69 23.13 -11.25 7.71
N ILE A 70 22.50 -10.99 6.57
CA ILE A 70 22.88 -11.58 5.27
C ILE A 70 23.81 -10.62 4.48
N LYS A 71 23.64 -9.32 4.65
CA LYS A 71 24.41 -8.25 3.99
C LYS A 71 25.00 -7.28 5.04
N PRO A 72 26.03 -7.69 5.81
CA PRO A 72 26.53 -6.92 6.94
C PRO A 72 27.11 -5.55 6.57
N ASN A 73 27.54 -5.38 5.32
CA ASN A 73 28.12 -4.13 4.83
C ASN A 73 27.05 -3.18 4.24
N VAL A 74 25.77 -3.38 4.53
CA VAL A 74 24.69 -2.48 4.09
C VAL A 74 24.10 -1.77 5.29
N GLU A 75 23.96 -0.46 5.20
CA GLU A 75 23.21 0.36 6.15
C GLU A 75 22.03 1.00 5.44
N VAL A 76 20.88 1.07 6.11
CA VAL A 76 19.64 1.62 5.55
C VAL A 76 19.17 2.77 6.43
N GLN A 77 19.09 3.96 5.84
CA GLN A 77 18.51 5.14 6.45
C GLN A 77 17.06 5.29 5.97
N VAL A 78 16.12 5.45 6.90
CA VAL A 78 14.69 5.55 6.60
C VAL A 78 14.19 6.96 6.87
N ALA A 79 13.61 7.58 5.85
CA ALA A 79 12.87 8.83 5.97
C ALA A 79 11.38 8.57 5.72
N LEU A 80 10.54 9.17 6.55
CA LEU A 80 9.10 9.03 6.51
C LEU A 80 8.49 10.29 5.91
N TYR A 81 7.58 10.12 4.95
CA TYR A 81 6.92 11.20 4.22
C TYR A 81 5.40 11.05 4.29
N LYS A 82 4.70 12.17 4.32
CA LYS A 82 3.27 12.18 4.01
C LYS A 82 3.08 11.91 2.52
N ARG A 83 2.01 11.19 2.16
CA ARG A 83 1.68 10.87 0.75
C ARG A 83 1.66 12.12 -0.13
N ALA A 84 0.99 13.19 0.32
CA ALA A 84 0.87 14.44 -0.42
C ALA A 84 2.21 15.13 -0.72
N ASN A 85 3.22 14.94 0.15
CA ASN A 85 4.51 15.63 0.06
C ASN A 85 5.58 14.82 -0.68
N LEU A 86 5.39 13.50 -0.84
CA LEU A 86 6.42 12.61 -1.37
C LEU A 86 6.94 13.08 -2.74
N ARG A 87 6.04 13.37 -3.68
CA ARG A 87 6.41 13.79 -5.04
C ARG A 87 7.31 15.02 -5.04
N GLN A 88 6.93 16.07 -4.33
CA GLN A 88 7.70 17.32 -4.22
C GLN A 88 9.06 17.09 -3.57
N GLU A 89 9.11 16.28 -2.52
CA GLU A 89 10.36 15.94 -1.83
C GLU A 89 11.31 15.15 -2.73
N LEU A 90 10.79 14.19 -3.49
CA LEU A 90 11.59 13.44 -4.46
C LEU A 90 12.14 14.36 -5.56
N GLN A 91 11.31 15.25 -6.12
CA GLN A 91 11.76 16.23 -7.12
C GLN A 91 12.92 17.08 -6.59
N ARG A 92 12.77 17.62 -5.38
CA ARG A 92 13.79 18.45 -4.73
C ARG A 92 15.09 17.68 -4.50
N ARG A 93 15.00 16.43 -4.06
CA ARG A 93 16.18 15.61 -3.76
C ARG A 93 16.86 15.08 -5.00
N ASN A 94 16.08 14.61 -5.98
CA ASN A 94 16.63 14.13 -7.26
C ASN A 94 17.36 15.24 -8.03
N SER A 95 16.87 16.48 -7.98
CA SER A 95 17.55 17.62 -8.62
C SER A 95 18.92 17.97 -8.01
N SER A 96 19.23 17.43 -6.82
CA SER A 96 20.51 17.61 -6.14
C SER A 96 21.32 16.30 -6.06
N ASP A 97 20.96 15.27 -6.82
CA ASP A 97 21.57 13.93 -6.80
C ASP A 97 21.56 13.27 -5.39
N LEU A 98 20.63 13.69 -4.53
CA LEU A 98 20.40 13.17 -3.18
C LEU A 98 19.10 12.40 -3.05
N GLY A 99 18.57 11.89 -4.18
CA GLY A 99 17.36 11.07 -4.21
C GLY A 99 17.51 9.79 -3.38
N PRO A 100 16.39 9.18 -2.97
CA PRO A 100 16.43 7.89 -2.29
C PRO A 100 16.81 6.76 -3.25
N ASP A 101 17.38 5.69 -2.71
CA ASP A 101 17.64 4.45 -3.47
C ASP A 101 16.38 3.61 -3.63
N LEU A 102 15.47 3.72 -2.66
CA LEU A 102 14.23 2.98 -2.59
C LEU A 102 13.09 3.87 -2.13
N VAL A 103 11.91 3.67 -2.72
CA VAL A 103 10.68 4.35 -2.34
C VAL A 103 9.61 3.31 -2.03
N VAL A 104 9.11 3.30 -0.79
CA VAL A 104 7.96 2.48 -0.39
C VAL A 104 6.70 3.34 -0.40
N THR A 105 5.77 2.99 -1.27
CA THR A 105 4.50 3.68 -1.45
C THR A 105 3.42 2.68 -1.86
N ASP A 106 2.26 3.13 -2.34
CA ASP A 106 1.26 2.28 -2.99
C ASP A 106 1.44 2.21 -4.51
N ALA A 107 0.75 1.28 -5.14
CA ALA A 107 0.90 1.02 -6.57
C ALA A 107 0.53 2.24 -7.45
N PRO A 108 -0.61 2.95 -7.27
CA PRO A 108 -0.94 4.12 -8.07
C PRO A 108 0.12 5.23 -7.96
N GLN A 109 0.62 5.50 -6.76
CA GLN A 109 1.66 6.52 -6.58
C GLN A 109 2.99 6.10 -7.20
N ALA A 110 3.36 4.81 -7.14
CA ALA A 110 4.57 4.31 -7.80
C ALA A 110 4.49 4.48 -9.32
N ASN A 111 3.35 4.17 -9.94
CA ASN A 111 3.09 4.37 -11.37
C ASN A 111 3.26 5.86 -11.75
N GLN A 112 2.70 6.76 -10.94
CA GLN A 112 2.86 8.20 -11.14
C GLN A 112 4.32 8.64 -11.03
N LEU A 113 5.06 8.16 -10.01
CA LEU A 113 6.46 8.52 -9.81
C LEU A 113 7.34 8.04 -10.97
N LEU A 114 7.09 6.85 -11.53
CA LEU A 114 7.80 6.36 -12.72
C LEU A 114 7.47 7.22 -13.95
N THR A 115 6.21 7.56 -14.16
CA THR A 115 5.78 8.43 -15.27
C THR A 115 6.44 9.81 -15.18
N ASP A 116 6.59 10.35 -13.96
CA ASP A 116 7.24 11.64 -13.70
C ASP A 116 8.79 11.58 -13.77
N GLY A 117 9.39 10.39 -13.97
CA GLY A 117 10.85 10.19 -13.98
C GLY A 117 11.51 10.36 -12.61
N LEU A 118 10.74 10.25 -11.52
CA LEU A 118 11.24 10.38 -10.14
C LEU A 118 11.73 9.04 -9.56
N THR A 119 11.35 7.95 -10.19
CA THR A 119 11.82 6.59 -9.93
C THR A 119 12.21 5.93 -11.25
N GLU A 120 12.88 4.79 -11.20
CA GLU A 120 13.27 4.04 -12.37
C GLU A 120 12.41 2.79 -12.57
N GLU A 121 12.38 2.33 -13.80
CA GLU A 121 11.77 1.06 -14.16
C GLU A 121 12.40 -0.10 -13.39
N LEU A 122 11.57 -1.01 -12.93
CA LEU A 122 12.02 -2.23 -12.28
C LEU A 122 12.55 -3.21 -13.35
N PRO A 123 13.84 -3.62 -13.32
CA PRO A 123 14.38 -4.53 -14.31
C PRO A 123 13.73 -5.91 -14.19
N PRO A 124 13.11 -6.45 -15.26
CA PRO A 124 12.30 -7.68 -15.19
C PRO A 124 13.08 -8.91 -14.72
N GLU A 125 14.37 -8.98 -15.08
CA GLU A 125 15.28 -10.09 -14.73
C GLU A 125 15.71 -10.06 -13.26
N ALA A 126 15.63 -8.91 -12.59
CA ALA A 126 16.03 -8.77 -11.19
C ALA A 126 15.01 -9.39 -10.22
N PHE A 127 13.79 -9.66 -10.68
CA PHE A 127 12.71 -10.13 -9.82
C PHE A 127 12.14 -11.47 -10.29
N LYS A 128 12.07 -12.42 -9.37
CA LYS A 128 11.41 -13.70 -9.59
C LYS A 128 9.89 -13.46 -9.62
N ARG A 129 9.32 -13.18 -10.80
CA ARG A 129 7.88 -12.95 -10.97
C ARG A 129 7.00 -14.01 -10.31
N GLN A 130 7.49 -15.26 -10.23
CA GLN A 130 6.82 -16.38 -9.57
C GLN A 130 6.68 -16.21 -8.04
N GLN A 131 7.40 -15.26 -7.43
CA GLN A 131 7.30 -14.95 -5.99
C GLN A 131 6.26 -13.88 -5.65
N THR A 132 5.49 -13.44 -6.63
CA THR A 132 4.43 -12.43 -6.46
C THR A 132 3.21 -12.87 -7.26
N GLU A 133 2.03 -12.74 -6.69
CA GLU A 133 0.77 -13.04 -7.37
C GLU A 133 0.69 -12.28 -8.70
N PRO A 134 0.34 -12.96 -9.82
CA PRO A 134 0.35 -12.34 -11.15
C PRO A 134 -0.50 -11.06 -11.26
N SER A 135 -1.65 -11.03 -10.63
CA SER A 135 -2.57 -9.88 -10.64
C SER A 135 -1.97 -8.61 -10.01
N LEU A 136 -1.05 -8.77 -9.05
CA LEU A 136 -0.38 -7.64 -8.41
C LEU A 136 0.63 -6.96 -9.34
N TRP A 137 1.18 -7.68 -10.31
CA TRP A 137 2.04 -7.09 -11.32
C TRP A 137 1.28 -6.17 -12.27
N GLU A 138 0.04 -6.50 -12.61
CA GLU A 138 -0.80 -5.64 -13.46
C GLU A 138 -1.06 -4.28 -12.80
N ARG A 139 -1.13 -4.21 -11.48
CA ARG A 139 -1.32 -2.95 -10.74
C ARG A 139 -0.12 -2.00 -10.78
N VAL A 140 1.08 -2.50 -11.06
CA VAL A 140 2.33 -1.73 -11.09
C VAL A 140 2.92 -1.64 -12.49
N LYS A 141 2.20 -2.10 -13.51
CA LYS A 141 2.59 -2.07 -14.90
C LYS A 141 1.92 -0.88 -15.59
N LEU A 142 2.69 -0.06 -16.27
CA LEU A 142 2.18 1.03 -17.09
C LEU A 142 1.69 0.53 -18.46
N ASP A 143 0.90 1.34 -19.17
CA ASP A 143 0.36 1.01 -20.50
C ASP A 143 1.47 0.75 -21.54
N ASP A 144 2.63 1.39 -21.39
CA ASP A 144 3.81 1.16 -22.23
C ASP A 144 4.59 -0.13 -21.88
N GLY A 145 4.11 -0.89 -20.88
CA GLY A 145 4.69 -2.16 -20.45
C GLY A 145 5.76 -2.05 -19.37
N ARG A 146 6.21 -0.84 -19.02
CA ARG A 146 7.17 -0.63 -17.92
C ARG A 146 6.56 -1.01 -16.57
N VAL A 147 7.40 -1.54 -15.68
CA VAL A 147 7.00 -1.93 -14.32
C VAL A 147 7.56 -0.93 -13.32
N ALA A 148 6.67 -0.28 -12.56
CA ALA A 148 7.04 0.81 -11.67
C ALA A 148 7.67 0.34 -10.35
N ALA A 149 7.29 -0.82 -9.83
CA ALA A 149 7.70 -1.23 -8.50
C ALA A 149 7.47 -2.73 -8.23
N GLN A 150 8.15 -3.26 -7.20
CA GLN A 150 7.92 -4.60 -6.65
C GLN A 150 6.80 -4.56 -5.62
N PRO A 151 5.68 -5.29 -5.79
CA PRO A 151 4.70 -5.49 -4.73
C PRO A 151 5.34 -6.19 -3.53
N ILE A 152 5.05 -5.72 -2.31
CA ILE A 152 5.67 -6.25 -1.08
C ILE A 152 4.66 -6.73 -0.04
N VAL A 153 3.50 -6.10 0.10
CA VAL A 153 2.41 -6.55 0.99
C VAL A 153 1.05 -6.11 0.46
N ILE A 154 0.00 -6.86 0.83
CA ILE A 154 -1.40 -6.53 0.55
C ILE A 154 -2.07 -6.13 1.87
N TYR A 155 -2.76 -5.01 1.87
CA TYR A 155 -3.65 -4.57 2.95
C TYR A 155 -5.10 -4.70 2.50
N PRO A 156 -5.80 -5.79 2.88
CA PRO A 156 -7.20 -5.94 2.57
C PRO A 156 -8.08 -4.87 3.20
N GLN A 157 -9.09 -4.44 2.47
CA GLN A 157 -10.18 -3.63 2.99
C GLN A 157 -11.19 -4.55 3.68
N ILE A 158 -11.57 -4.23 4.90
CA ILE A 158 -12.39 -5.04 5.80
C ILE A 158 -13.39 -4.15 6.55
N ALA A 159 -14.17 -4.74 7.42
CA ALA A 159 -14.94 -4.00 8.43
C ALA A 159 -14.24 -4.06 9.79
N CYS A 160 -14.22 -2.91 10.48
CA CYS A 160 -13.80 -2.77 11.86
C CYS A 160 -14.99 -2.34 12.72
N PHE A 161 -15.14 -2.88 13.92
CA PHE A 161 -16.27 -2.57 14.78
C PHE A 161 -15.94 -2.73 16.26
N ASN A 162 -16.75 -2.11 17.11
CA ASN A 162 -16.72 -2.35 18.55
C ASN A 162 -17.50 -3.62 18.88
N ASN A 163 -16.79 -4.71 19.23
CA ASN A 163 -17.40 -6.01 19.48
C ASN A 163 -18.25 -6.09 20.78
N THR A 164 -18.17 -5.07 21.64
CA THR A 164 -19.05 -4.99 22.81
C THR A 164 -20.46 -4.49 22.46
N ILE A 165 -20.58 -3.81 21.30
CA ILE A 165 -21.85 -3.26 20.79
C ILE A 165 -22.35 -4.10 19.61
N VAL A 166 -21.49 -4.38 18.63
CA VAL A 166 -21.81 -5.17 17.44
C VAL A 166 -21.34 -6.60 17.65
N GLN A 167 -22.22 -7.46 18.21
CA GLN A 167 -21.89 -8.87 18.45
C GLN A 167 -21.94 -9.70 17.18
N ASP A 168 -22.92 -9.42 16.31
CA ASP A 168 -23.10 -10.04 15.00
C ASP A 168 -22.89 -8.99 13.89
N PRO A 169 -21.68 -8.85 13.31
CA PRO A 169 -21.41 -7.87 12.28
C PRO A 169 -22.25 -8.16 11.01
N PRO A 170 -22.70 -7.14 10.28
CA PRO A 170 -23.55 -7.29 9.13
C PRO A 170 -22.83 -8.06 8.01
N SER A 171 -23.35 -9.21 7.60
CA SER A 171 -22.79 -10.04 6.52
C SER A 171 -23.36 -9.70 5.14
N THR A 172 -24.43 -8.89 5.09
CA THR A 172 -25.05 -8.43 3.84
C THR A 172 -25.32 -6.93 3.87
N LEU A 173 -25.39 -6.29 2.68
CA LEU A 173 -25.78 -4.89 2.55
C LEU A 173 -27.17 -4.61 3.14
N GLN A 174 -28.07 -5.58 3.07
CA GLN A 174 -29.40 -5.46 3.69
C GLN A 174 -29.28 -5.46 5.21
N ALA A 175 -28.50 -6.37 5.79
CA ALA A 175 -28.25 -6.43 7.22
C ALA A 175 -27.57 -5.14 7.72
N LEU A 176 -26.66 -4.56 6.94
CA LEU A 176 -26.00 -3.29 7.24
C LEU A 176 -27.04 -2.17 7.40
N LEU A 177 -27.95 -2.02 6.44
CA LEU A 177 -29.04 -1.02 6.51
C LEU A 177 -29.98 -1.29 7.69
N GLN A 178 -30.31 -2.56 7.97
CA GLN A 178 -31.17 -2.94 9.09
C GLN A 178 -30.53 -2.63 10.44
N GLN A 179 -29.24 -2.88 10.60
CA GLN A 179 -28.50 -2.52 11.83
C GLN A 179 -28.43 -1.02 12.02
N GLY A 180 -28.17 -0.24 10.94
CA GLY A 180 -28.25 1.22 10.98
C GLY A 180 -29.65 1.70 11.40
N ALA A 181 -30.73 1.15 10.84
CA ALA A 181 -32.08 1.46 11.25
C ALA A 181 -32.37 1.05 12.71
N GLY A 182 -31.71 0.01 13.22
CA GLY A 182 -31.80 -0.48 14.60
C GLY A 182 -30.98 0.31 15.61
N GLY A 183 -30.21 1.34 15.17
CA GLY A 183 -29.47 2.22 16.07
C GLY A 183 -27.96 2.04 16.06
N THR A 184 -27.42 1.05 15.34
CA THR A 184 -25.97 0.90 15.16
C THR A 184 -25.42 2.06 14.36
N ARG A 185 -24.41 2.77 14.89
CA ARG A 185 -23.78 3.92 14.23
C ARG A 185 -22.71 3.44 13.25
N ILE A 186 -23.01 3.58 11.97
CA ILE A 186 -22.19 3.05 10.86
C ILE A 186 -21.49 4.20 10.14
N GLY A 187 -20.19 4.06 9.90
CA GLY A 187 -19.40 5.02 9.13
C GLY A 187 -18.87 4.42 7.83
N LEU A 188 -19.00 5.17 6.74
CA LEU A 188 -18.46 4.83 5.42
C LEU A 188 -17.61 5.99 4.89
N ALA A 189 -16.46 5.69 4.28
CA ALA A 189 -15.68 6.70 3.57
C ALA A 189 -16.31 6.98 2.21
N VAL A 190 -16.42 8.26 1.83
CA VAL A 190 -17.02 8.67 0.55
C VAL A 190 -16.03 8.67 -0.61
N ASN A 191 -14.75 8.35 -0.37
CA ASN A 191 -13.76 8.19 -1.42
C ASN A 191 -14.19 7.09 -2.38
N PHE A 192 -14.01 7.31 -3.67
CA PHE A 192 -14.51 6.40 -4.69
C PHE A 192 -13.93 4.98 -4.53
N SER A 193 -12.61 4.86 -4.41
CA SER A 193 -11.94 3.57 -4.20
C SER A 193 -12.39 2.87 -2.91
N GLU A 194 -12.68 3.63 -1.84
CA GLU A 194 -13.15 3.07 -0.58
C GLU A 194 -14.60 2.56 -0.63
N LEU A 195 -15.40 2.99 -1.62
CA LEU A 195 -16.79 2.53 -1.83
C LEU A 195 -16.92 1.44 -2.90
N LEU A 196 -15.87 1.14 -3.68
CA LEU A 196 -15.93 0.14 -4.76
C LEU A 196 -16.34 -1.26 -4.27
N TRP A 197 -16.10 -1.60 -3.00
CA TRP A 197 -16.58 -2.87 -2.45
C TRP A 197 -18.10 -3.03 -2.55
N THR A 198 -18.86 -1.94 -2.48
CA THR A 198 -20.33 -1.96 -2.64
C THR A 198 -20.73 -2.15 -4.09
N ALA A 199 -19.90 -1.70 -5.04
CA ALA A 199 -20.16 -1.83 -6.46
C ALA A 199 -20.17 -3.30 -6.92
N GLY A 200 -19.22 -4.14 -6.46
CA GLY A 200 -19.24 -5.58 -6.71
C GLY A 200 -20.44 -6.25 -6.08
N SER A 201 -20.74 -5.94 -4.82
CA SER A 201 -21.91 -6.45 -4.10
C SER A 201 -23.25 -6.16 -4.83
N LEU A 202 -23.31 -5.07 -5.60
CA LEU A 202 -24.50 -4.63 -6.36
C LEU A 202 -24.40 -4.84 -7.87
N GLY A 203 -23.31 -5.46 -8.36
CA GLY A 203 -23.15 -5.82 -9.77
C GLY A 203 -22.77 -4.67 -10.70
N ALA A 204 -22.33 -3.53 -10.14
CA ALA A 204 -21.97 -2.35 -10.93
C ALA A 204 -20.48 -2.30 -11.35
N LEU A 205 -19.60 -3.09 -10.70
CA LEU A 205 -18.15 -2.93 -10.87
C LEU A 205 -17.68 -3.18 -12.31
N GLN A 206 -18.18 -4.22 -12.97
CA GLN A 206 -17.79 -4.51 -14.36
C GLN A 206 -18.25 -3.40 -15.31
N SER A 207 -19.42 -2.82 -15.06
CA SER A 207 -19.93 -1.68 -15.82
C SER A 207 -19.08 -0.44 -15.62
N LEU A 208 -18.59 -0.20 -14.40
CA LEU A 208 -17.64 0.89 -14.08
C LEU A 208 -16.34 0.73 -14.86
N ALA A 209 -15.75 -0.47 -14.87
CA ALA A 209 -14.51 -0.74 -15.59
C ALA A 209 -14.69 -0.58 -17.11
N ARG A 210 -15.79 -1.07 -17.67
CA ARG A 210 -16.09 -0.86 -19.10
C ARG A 210 -16.31 0.60 -19.47
N ALA A 211 -16.95 1.38 -18.58
CA ALA A 211 -17.14 2.81 -18.79
C ALA A 211 -15.79 3.57 -18.76
N ASP A 212 -14.89 3.18 -17.87
CA ASP A 212 -13.53 3.71 -17.78
C ASP A 212 -12.72 3.44 -19.07
N ASP A 213 -12.94 2.26 -19.69
CA ASP A 213 -12.33 1.85 -20.96
C ASP A 213 -13.02 2.51 -22.20
N GLY A 214 -13.96 3.42 -21.96
CA GLY A 214 -14.69 4.11 -23.03
C GLY A 214 -15.67 3.21 -23.82
N GLN A 215 -16.00 2.01 -23.31
CA GLN A 215 -16.91 1.08 -23.96
C GLN A 215 -18.38 1.51 -23.77
N GLU A 216 -19.20 1.28 -24.80
CA GLU A 216 -20.64 1.49 -24.67
C GLU A 216 -21.26 0.49 -23.70
N LEU A 217 -22.12 1.00 -22.82
CA LEU A 217 -22.83 0.20 -21.83
C LEU A 217 -24.20 -0.21 -22.36
N SER A 218 -24.57 -1.47 -22.13
CA SER A 218 -25.94 -1.95 -22.34
C SER A 218 -26.92 -1.30 -21.36
N GLY A 219 -28.21 -1.38 -21.62
CA GLY A 219 -29.25 -0.91 -20.71
C GLY A 219 -29.18 -1.56 -19.32
N GLN A 220 -28.83 -2.86 -19.27
CA GLN A 220 -28.68 -3.59 -18.01
C GLN A 220 -27.45 -3.11 -17.19
N GLU A 221 -26.32 -2.87 -17.85
CA GLU A 221 -25.10 -2.33 -17.22
C GLU A 221 -25.33 -0.91 -16.71
N THR A 222 -25.99 -0.08 -17.49
CA THR A 222 -26.41 1.25 -17.07
C THR A 222 -27.31 1.19 -15.85
N GLN A 223 -28.28 0.26 -15.82
CA GLN A 223 -29.19 0.09 -14.68
C GLN A 223 -28.45 -0.38 -13.42
N SER A 224 -27.48 -1.29 -13.53
CA SER A 224 -26.69 -1.74 -12.37
C SER A 224 -25.90 -0.59 -11.71
N MET A 225 -25.39 0.33 -12.50
CA MET A 225 -24.75 1.53 -11.97
C MET A 225 -25.74 2.49 -11.30
N VAL A 226 -26.94 2.68 -11.87
CA VAL A 226 -28.01 3.45 -11.22
C VAL A 226 -28.42 2.82 -9.90
N ASP A 227 -28.56 1.50 -9.84
CA ASP A 227 -28.95 0.76 -8.63
C ASP A 227 -27.88 0.87 -7.53
N TRP A 228 -26.59 0.84 -7.88
CA TRP A 228 -25.50 1.09 -6.98
C TRP A 228 -25.55 2.52 -6.39
N LEU A 229 -25.68 3.54 -7.24
CA LEU A 229 -25.80 4.93 -6.81
C LEU A 229 -27.08 5.16 -5.97
N ALA A 230 -28.19 4.52 -6.32
CA ALA A 230 -29.43 4.57 -5.55
C ALA A 230 -29.26 3.89 -4.18
N TRP A 231 -28.46 2.83 -4.08
CA TRP A 231 -28.15 2.22 -2.79
C TRP A 231 -27.35 3.16 -1.91
N LEU A 232 -26.31 3.82 -2.44
CA LEU A 232 -25.51 4.81 -1.70
C LEU A 232 -26.39 5.95 -1.16
N GLN A 233 -27.29 6.46 -1.99
CA GLN A 233 -28.25 7.51 -1.57
C GLN A 233 -29.21 7.01 -0.49
N ARG A 234 -29.73 5.77 -0.60
CA ARG A 234 -30.57 5.17 0.44
C ARG A 234 -29.82 4.95 1.75
N ALA A 235 -28.55 4.52 1.67
CA ALA A 235 -27.72 4.34 2.84
C ALA A 235 -27.47 5.67 3.56
N SER A 236 -27.17 6.73 2.82
CA SER A 236 -26.96 8.07 3.41
C SER A 236 -28.23 8.70 4.01
N ALA A 237 -29.40 8.26 3.57
CA ALA A 237 -30.68 8.69 4.15
C ALA A 237 -31.04 8.01 5.48
N GLN A 238 -30.27 6.98 5.91
CA GLN A 238 -30.49 6.32 7.20
C GLN A 238 -29.89 7.16 8.33
N GLN A 239 -30.64 7.33 9.43
CA GLN A 239 -30.26 8.21 10.54
C GLN A 239 -28.89 7.88 11.16
N ASN A 240 -28.52 6.60 11.23
CA ASN A 240 -27.31 6.13 11.88
C ASN A 240 -26.23 5.65 10.90
N ILE A 241 -26.35 5.98 9.61
CA ILE A 241 -25.31 5.72 8.60
C ILE A 241 -24.76 7.08 8.14
N SER A 242 -23.49 7.29 8.38
CA SER A 242 -22.81 8.55 8.06
C SER A 242 -21.68 8.34 7.07
N PHE A 243 -21.52 9.29 6.15
CA PHE A 243 -20.45 9.30 5.17
C PHE A 243 -19.42 10.37 5.53
N PHE A 244 -18.13 10.01 5.44
CA PHE A 244 -17.02 10.87 5.80
C PHE A 244 -16.02 10.95 4.64
N GLN A 245 -15.38 12.10 4.49
CA GLN A 245 -14.40 12.30 3.40
C GLN A 245 -13.05 11.65 3.71
N ASP A 246 -12.72 11.43 4.98
CA ASP A 246 -11.44 10.89 5.42
C ASP A 246 -11.62 9.54 6.13
N GLN A 247 -10.96 8.51 5.59
CA GLN A 247 -10.90 7.17 6.17
C GLN A 247 -10.28 7.20 7.59
N GLY A 248 -9.26 8.04 7.82
CA GLY A 248 -8.64 8.19 9.13
C GLY A 248 -9.60 8.77 10.17
N GLN A 249 -10.55 9.61 9.77
CA GLN A 249 -11.59 10.12 10.65
C GLN A 249 -12.52 9.01 11.13
N LEU A 250 -12.92 8.09 10.23
CA LEU A 250 -13.75 6.92 10.61
C LEU A 250 -13.12 6.09 11.72
N GLU A 251 -11.83 5.83 11.58
CA GLU A 251 -11.08 5.02 12.53
C GLU A 251 -10.93 5.72 13.90
N ASN A 252 -10.80 7.04 13.90
CA ASN A 252 -10.78 7.83 15.15
C ASN A 252 -12.16 7.83 15.83
N LEU A 253 -13.25 8.03 15.08
CA LEU A 253 -14.61 7.99 15.61
C LEU A 253 -14.99 6.60 16.15
N LEU A 254 -14.54 5.52 15.50
CA LEU A 254 -14.69 4.16 16.02
C LEU A 254 -13.96 3.98 17.35
N LYS A 255 -12.71 4.41 17.42
CA LYS A 255 -11.88 4.37 18.64
C LYS A 255 -12.53 5.17 19.78
N ASP A 256 -13.06 6.36 19.49
CA ASP A 256 -13.65 7.25 20.47
C ASP A 256 -15.09 6.84 20.87
N GLY A 257 -15.60 5.76 20.26
CA GLY A 257 -16.92 5.22 20.54
C GLY A 257 -18.07 6.06 19.97
N GLU A 258 -17.80 6.92 18.99
CA GLU A 258 -18.82 7.71 18.27
C GLU A 258 -19.42 6.92 17.10
N LEU A 259 -18.70 5.96 16.55
CA LEU A 259 -19.17 4.96 15.61
C LEU A 259 -19.02 3.55 16.19
N ASP A 260 -19.86 2.64 15.75
CA ASP A 260 -19.91 1.25 16.22
C ASP A 260 -19.34 0.29 15.17
N TRP A 261 -19.49 0.61 13.89
CA TRP A 261 -19.02 -0.14 12.74
C TRP A 261 -18.52 0.80 11.62
N VAL A 262 -17.39 0.49 11.02
CA VAL A 262 -16.82 1.25 9.89
C VAL A 262 -16.23 0.33 8.84
N SER A 263 -16.24 0.73 7.55
CA SER A 263 -15.29 0.18 6.59
C SER A 263 -13.88 0.65 6.98
N CYS A 264 -12.90 -0.24 6.96
CA CYS A 264 -11.53 0.10 7.34
C CYS A 264 -10.51 -0.65 6.48
N ASN A 265 -9.29 -0.16 6.45
CA ASN A 265 -8.17 -0.82 5.83
C ASN A 265 -7.34 -1.57 6.87
N SER A 266 -6.86 -2.76 6.54
CA SER A 266 -6.15 -3.59 7.50
C SER A 266 -4.80 -3.01 7.96
N ASN A 267 -4.23 -2.02 7.27
CA ASN A 267 -3.05 -1.27 7.71
C ASN A 267 -3.27 -0.55 9.05
N SER A 268 -4.52 -0.20 9.37
CA SER A 268 -4.91 0.46 10.63
C SER A 268 -5.10 -0.49 11.80
N LEU A 269 -5.20 -1.80 11.56
CA LEU A 269 -5.55 -2.80 12.59
C LEU A 269 -4.64 -2.76 13.80
N LEU A 270 -3.36 -2.52 13.57
CA LEU A 270 -2.41 -2.54 14.69
C LEU A 270 -2.58 -1.32 15.58
N ARG A 271 -2.82 -0.14 14.99
CA ARG A 271 -3.13 1.07 15.74
C ARG A 271 -4.45 0.92 16.51
N LEU A 272 -5.49 0.44 15.83
CA LEU A 272 -6.79 0.21 16.44
C LEU A 272 -6.71 -0.83 17.58
N ARG A 273 -5.96 -1.92 17.43
CA ARG A 273 -5.74 -2.91 18.52
C ARG A 273 -5.02 -2.32 19.72
N ASN A 274 -4.01 -1.47 19.49
CA ASN A 274 -3.29 -0.82 20.58
C ASN A 274 -4.19 0.14 21.36
N GLN A 275 -5.22 0.70 20.74
CA GLN A 275 -6.12 1.69 21.33
C GLN A 275 -7.39 1.07 21.90
N MET A 276 -7.99 0.08 21.23
CA MET A 276 -9.26 -0.55 21.60
C MET A 276 -9.08 -1.91 22.32
N GLY A 277 -7.88 -2.50 22.24
CA GLY A 277 -7.61 -3.82 22.82
C GLY A 277 -8.53 -4.92 22.28
N ASP A 278 -9.10 -5.70 23.19
CA ASP A 278 -10.01 -6.79 22.87
C ASP A 278 -11.40 -6.32 22.39
N ASN A 279 -11.71 -5.03 22.51
CA ASN A 279 -12.97 -4.47 22.02
C ASN A 279 -13.00 -4.30 20.50
N LEU A 280 -11.85 -4.40 19.81
CA LEU A 280 -11.81 -4.34 18.36
C LEU A 280 -12.26 -5.66 17.74
N GLY A 281 -13.38 -5.64 17.05
CA GLY A 281 -13.86 -6.69 16.15
C GLY A 281 -13.45 -6.42 14.70
N VAL A 282 -13.28 -7.48 13.92
CA VAL A 282 -13.03 -7.42 12.47
C VAL A 282 -13.89 -8.46 11.75
N SER A 283 -14.43 -8.08 10.59
CA SER A 283 -15.18 -8.99 9.71
C SER A 283 -14.90 -8.69 8.24
N ALA A 284 -15.23 -9.62 7.35
CA ALA A 284 -15.32 -9.34 5.93
C ALA A 284 -16.39 -8.26 5.68
N LEU A 285 -16.27 -7.54 4.56
CA LEU A 285 -17.27 -6.58 4.12
C LEU A 285 -18.57 -7.28 3.68
N PRO A 286 -19.72 -6.61 3.84
CA PRO A 286 -21.02 -7.18 3.52
C PRO A 286 -21.21 -7.56 2.05
N ARG A 287 -21.79 -8.73 1.81
CA ARG A 287 -22.18 -9.18 0.47
C ARG A 287 -23.49 -8.53 0.05
N GLY A 288 -23.71 -8.43 -1.25
CA GLY A 288 -24.97 -7.93 -1.80
C GLY A 288 -25.71 -8.97 -2.65
N PRO A 289 -26.83 -8.57 -3.26
CA PRO A 289 -27.63 -9.45 -4.08
C PRO A 289 -26.92 -9.94 -5.34
N ALA A 290 -25.95 -9.20 -5.85
CA ALA A 290 -25.17 -9.59 -7.03
C ALA A 290 -23.95 -10.47 -6.68
N GLY A 291 -23.55 -10.56 -5.40
CA GLY A 291 -22.44 -11.43 -5.02
C GLY A 291 -21.55 -10.90 -3.90
N ALA A 292 -20.28 -11.25 -3.97
CA ALA A 292 -19.26 -10.82 -3.02
C ALA A 292 -18.96 -9.32 -3.15
N PRO A 293 -18.45 -8.68 -2.08
CA PRO A 293 -17.89 -7.34 -2.18
C PRO A 293 -16.65 -7.34 -3.10
N SER A 294 -16.36 -6.19 -3.68
CA SER A 294 -15.16 -5.96 -4.50
C SER A 294 -14.20 -4.97 -3.82
N PRO A 295 -13.60 -5.34 -2.67
CA PRO A 295 -12.72 -4.43 -1.96
C PRO A 295 -11.49 -4.07 -2.81
N MET A 296 -11.18 -2.78 -2.88
CA MET A 296 -9.94 -2.32 -3.47
C MET A 296 -8.80 -2.48 -2.45
N ASN A 297 -8.25 -3.69 -2.37
CA ASN A 297 -7.16 -3.99 -1.46
C ASN A 297 -5.93 -3.14 -1.80
N ALA A 298 -5.41 -2.40 -0.82
CA ALA A 298 -4.22 -1.58 -1.03
C ALA A 298 -2.96 -2.45 -1.16
N VAL A 299 -2.12 -2.16 -2.14
CA VAL A 299 -0.86 -2.86 -2.38
C VAL A 299 0.29 -1.92 -2.09
N ARG A 300 1.10 -2.26 -1.09
CA ARG A 300 2.38 -1.60 -0.87
C ARG A 300 3.42 -2.13 -1.82
N VAL A 301 4.18 -1.22 -2.36
CA VAL A 301 5.19 -1.52 -3.36
C VAL A 301 6.51 -0.85 -3.01
N LEU A 302 7.59 -1.36 -3.59
CA LEU A 302 8.94 -0.84 -3.45
C LEU A 302 9.47 -0.49 -4.84
N ALA A 303 9.64 0.81 -5.11
CA ALA A 303 10.19 1.35 -6.35
C ALA A 303 11.69 1.64 -6.20
N LEU A 304 12.43 1.60 -7.31
CA LEU A 304 13.84 1.96 -7.37
C LEU A 304 13.99 3.48 -7.58
N GLY A 305 14.88 4.09 -6.82
CA GLY A 305 15.21 5.51 -6.97
C GLY A 305 16.01 5.81 -8.24
N ALA A 306 15.86 7.03 -8.76
CA ALA A 306 16.48 7.45 -10.03
C ALA A 306 17.99 7.79 -9.91
N ASN A 307 18.49 8.07 -8.70
CA ASN A 307 19.85 8.59 -8.49
C ASN A 307 20.81 7.57 -7.83
N SER A 308 20.45 6.28 -7.81
CA SER A 308 21.30 5.26 -7.19
C SER A 308 22.57 4.96 -7.98
N SER A 309 23.70 4.88 -7.31
CA SER A 309 24.90 4.28 -7.91
C SER A 309 24.67 2.79 -8.24
N PRO A 310 25.42 2.19 -9.16
CA PRO A 310 25.25 0.78 -9.51
C PRO A 310 25.29 -0.17 -8.31
N ARG A 311 26.14 0.14 -7.32
CA ARG A 311 26.29 -0.67 -6.10
C ARG A 311 25.10 -0.49 -5.14
N GLN A 312 24.57 0.72 -5.01
CA GLN A 312 23.36 0.99 -4.22
C GLN A 312 22.15 0.31 -4.88
N ARG A 313 22.02 0.43 -6.20
CA ARG A 313 20.96 -0.25 -6.96
C ARG A 313 20.99 -1.76 -6.77
N GLU A 314 22.14 -2.42 -6.86
CA GLU A 314 22.29 -3.84 -6.59
C GLU A 314 21.80 -4.19 -5.19
N MET A 315 22.18 -3.42 -4.17
CA MET A 315 21.76 -3.66 -2.78
C MET A 315 20.28 -3.34 -2.56
N ALA A 316 19.72 -2.35 -3.25
CA ALA A 316 18.30 -2.04 -3.25
C ALA A 316 17.46 -3.20 -3.80
N ILE A 317 17.88 -3.78 -4.94
CA ILE A 317 17.25 -4.97 -5.52
C ILE A 317 17.35 -6.16 -4.55
N ASN A 318 18.51 -6.37 -3.92
CA ASN A 318 18.69 -7.45 -2.94
C ASN A 318 17.74 -7.27 -1.74
N LEU A 319 17.51 -6.05 -1.27
CA LEU A 319 16.57 -5.78 -0.18
C LEU A 319 15.12 -6.07 -0.61
N ALA A 320 14.73 -5.67 -1.82
CA ALA A 320 13.40 -5.96 -2.35
C ALA A 320 13.16 -7.47 -2.48
N GLN A 321 14.13 -8.22 -3.02
CA GLN A 321 14.08 -9.68 -3.10
C GLN A 321 14.04 -10.35 -1.71
N PHE A 322 14.75 -9.80 -0.73
CA PHE A 322 14.72 -10.27 0.64
C PHE A 322 13.32 -10.12 1.25
N ILE A 323 12.68 -8.95 1.07
CA ILE A 323 11.34 -8.69 1.61
C ILE A 323 10.30 -9.64 0.99
N THR A 324 10.43 -10.02 -0.28
CA THR A 324 9.50 -10.93 -0.97
C THR A 324 9.83 -12.42 -0.80
N ASN A 325 10.91 -12.74 -0.09
CA ASN A 325 11.26 -14.13 0.23
C ASN A 325 10.14 -14.79 1.07
N PRO A 326 9.74 -16.05 0.78
CA PRO A 326 8.64 -16.73 1.49
C PRO A 326 8.79 -16.76 3.02
N MET A 327 9.99 -17.00 3.53
CA MET A 327 10.23 -17.05 4.98
C MET A 327 10.07 -15.67 5.63
N VAL A 328 10.55 -14.61 4.96
CA VAL A 328 10.41 -13.24 5.43
C VAL A 328 8.95 -12.82 5.39
N GLN A 329 8.26 -13.05 4.28
CA GLN A 329 6.84 -12.76 4.10
C GLN A 329 5.98 -13.45 5.17
N ARG A 330 6.22 -14.73 5.43
CA ARG A 330 5.53 -15.49 6.49
C ARG A 330 5.74 -14.87 7.87
N ASN A 331 6.98 -14.58 8.22
CA ASN A 331 7.31 -14.00 9.53
C ASN A 331 6.68 -12.60 9.71
N LEU A 332 6.69 -11.79 8.67
CA LEU A 332 6.08 -10.46 8.70
C LEU A 332 4.56 -10.53 8.88
N SER A 333 3.86 -11.39 8.13
CA SER A 333 2.40 -11.55 8.22
C SER A 333 1.97 -12.06 9.60
N LEU A 334 2.69 -13.04 10.16
CA LEU A 334 2.38 -13.58 11.48
C LEU A 334 2.60 -12.59 12.61
N ARG A 335 3.60 -11.73 12.50
CA ARG A 335 3.90 -10.73 13.54
C ARG A 335 2.94 -9.55 13.51
N SER A 336 2.47 -9.14 12.33
CA SER A 336 1.63 -7.94 12.21
C SER A 336 0.15 -8.24 12.35
N LEU A 337 -0.33 -9.40 11.84
CA LEU A 337 -1.76 -9.74 11.70
C LEU A 337 -2.57 -8.61 11.02
N ALA A 338 -1.92 -7.80 10.18
CA ALA A 338 -2.51 -6.62 9.56
C ALA A 338 -2.37 -6.61 8.03
N PHE A 339 -1.60 -7.54 7.45
CA PHE A 339 -1.42 -7.62 6.00
C PHE A 339 -1.23 -9.07 5.54
N LEU A 340 -1.42 -9.29 4.26
CA LEU A 340 -1.19 -10.56 3.59
C LEU A 340 0.11 -10.53 2.78
N PRO A 341 0.78 -11.69 2.65
CA PRO A 341 1.94 -11.82 1.79
C PRO A 341 1.54 -11.67 0.31
N VAL A 342 2.44 -11.11 -0.49
CA VAL A 342 2.31 -11.08 -1.95
C VAL A 342 2.81 -12.37 -2.60
N ASN A 343 3.54 -13.19 -1.86
CA ASN A 343 4.13 -14.42 -2.36
C ASN A 343 3.12 -15.58 -2.25
N PRO A 344 2.68 -16.17 -3.36
CA PRO A 344 1.66 -17.22 -3.35
C PRO A 344 2.11 -18.52 -2.68
N ALA A 345 3.43 -18.72 -2.52
CA ALA A 345 3.97 -19.91 -1.81
C ALA A 345 3.83 -19.81 -0.28
N VAL A 346 3.39 -18.64 0.25
CA VAL A 346 3.23 -18.44 1.69
C VAL A 346 1.82 -18.80 2.13
N ALA A 347 1.69 -19.94 2.80
CA ALA A 347 0.44 -20.32 3.43
C ALA A 347 0.14 -19.42 4.65
N VAL A 348 -1.01 -18.76 4.63
CA VAL A 348 -1.50 -17.95 5.76
C VAL A 348 -2.25 -18.85 6.73
N PRO A 349 -1.92 -18.88 8.04
CA PRO A 349 -2.52 -19.79 9.01
C PRO A 349 -3.91 -19.29 9.48
N VAL A 350 -4.88 -19.36 8.61
CA VAL A 350 -6.28 -18.89 8.85
C VAL A 350 -6.97 -19.60 10.01
N ARG A 351 -6.57 -20.85 10.32
CA ARG A 351 -7.17 -21.62 11.42
C ARG A 351 -6.78 -21.13 12.81
N SER A 352 -5.65 -20.46 12.93
CA SER A 352 -5.12 -19.99 14.23
C SER A 352 -5.41 -18.52 14.51
N SER A 353 -5.97 -17.77 13.55
CA SER A 353 -6.26 -16.35 13.70
C SER A 353 -7.50 -15.95 12.90
N ARG A 354 -8.56 -15.57 13.63
CA ARG A 354 -9.77 -15.01 13.01
C ARG A 354 -9.47 -13.80 12.14
N THR A 355 -8.56 -12.93 12.58
CA THR A 355 -8.15 -11.78 11.78
C THR A 355 -7.54 -12.19 10.45
N LEU A 356 -6.56 -13.13 10.45
CA LEU A 356 -5.96 -13.60 9.21
C LEU A 356 -7.00 -14.29 8.31
N ALA A 357 -7.96 -15.02 8.88
CA ALA A 357 -9.07 -15.59 8.12
C ALA A 357 -9.90 -14.51 7.43
N THR A 358 -10.24 -13.44 8.15
CA THR A 358 -10.97 -12.28 7.59
C THR A 358 -10.19 -11.59 6.48
N LEU A 359 -8.87 -11.37 6.65
CA LEU A 359 -8.04 -10.75 5.62
C LEU A 359 -7.98 -11.62 4.36
N VAL A 360 -7.81 -12.93 4.51
CA VAL A 360 -7.78 -13.87 3.38
C VAL A 360 -9.14 -13.89 2.68
N GLN A 361 -10.24 -13.93 3.42
CA GLN A 361 -11.58 -13.88 2.85
C GLN A 361 -11.79 -12.60 2.03
N SER A 362 -11.41 -11.44 2.55
CA SER A 362 -11.54 -10.17 1.83
C SER A 362 -10.72 -10.15 0.54
N ARG A 363 -9.47 -10.68 0.56
CA ARG A 363 -8.68 -10.85 -0.66
C ARG A 363 -9.38 -11.78 -1.64
N ASP A 364 -9.85 -12.93 -1.20
CA ASP A 364 -10.47 -13.94 -2.04
C ASP A 364 -11.81 -13.45 -2.64
N ASP A 365 -12.57 -12.65 -1.89
CA ASP A 365 -13.78 -11.98 -2.38
C ASP A 365 -13.45 -11.01 -3.55
N SER A 366 -12.27 -10.38 -3.56
CA SER A 366 -11.85 -9.46 -4.63
C SER A 366 -11.30 -10.17 -5.88
N VAL A 367 -10.86 -11.42 -5.78
CA VAL A 367 -10.18 -12.14 -6.89
C VAL A 367 -11.01 -12.19 -8.18
N GLN A 368 -12.32 -12.43 -8.08
CA GLN A 368 -13.21 -12.46 -9.25
C GLN A 368 -13.34 -11.09 -9.94
N TYR A 369 -12.94 -10.02 -9.28
CA TYR A 369 -13.02 -8.64 -9.76
C TYR A 369 -11.65 -8.04 -10.09
N GLU A 370 -10.58 -8.84 -9.99
CA GLU A 370 -9.20 -8.33 -10.04
C GLU A 370 -8.91 -7.55 -11.33
N SER A 371 -9.37 -8.02 -12.48
CA SER A 371 -9.18 -7.33 -13.76
C SER A 371 -9.85 -5.96 -13.77
N ALA A 372 -11.11 -5.86 -13.32
CA ALA A 372 -11.83 -4.59 -13.24
C ALA A 372 -11.23 -3.64 -12.21
N LEU A 373 -10.79 -4.17 -11.05
CA LEU A 373 -10.14 -3.37 -10.01
C LEU A 373 -8.76 -2.89 -10.46
N ALA A 374 -7.98 -3.72 -11.15
CA ALA A 374 -6.69 -3.33 -11.70
C ALA A 374 -6.84 -2.22 -12.73
N GLN A 375 -7.79 -2.33 -13.64
CA GLN A 375 -8.10 -1.32 -14.64
C GLN A 375 -8.47 0.01 -13.97
N LEU A 376 -9.45 0.02 -13.07
CA LEU A 376 -9.84 1.24 -12.34
C LEU A 376 -8.69 1.84 -11.53
N ALA A 377 -7.76 1.01 -11.02
CA ALA A 377 -6.59 1.50 -10.30
C ALA A 377 -5.58 2.24 -11.19
N HIS A 378 -5.62 2.05 -12.50
CA HIS A 378 -4.78 2.80 -13.47
C HIS A 378 -5.32 4.19 -13.77
N HIS A 379 -6.60 4.45 -13.52
CA HIS A 379 -7.19 5.77 -13.71
C HIS A 379 -6.52 6.80 -12.78
N ARG A 380 -5.83 7.79 -13.35
CA ARG A 380 -4.94 8.72 -12.63
C ARG A 380 -5.60 9.49 -11.49
N ASN A 381 -6.87 9.80 -11.64
CA ASN A 381 -7.60 10.67 -10.73
C ASN A 381 -8.88 10.04 -10.21
N LEU A 382 -8.96 8.70 -10.21
CA LEU A 382 -10.17 7.95 -9.87
C LEU A 382 -10.86 8.46 -8.59
N ASP A 383 -10.11 8.55 -7.51
CA ASP A 383 -10.65 9.02 -6.23
C ASP A 383 -11.14 10.46 -6.29
N ARG A 384 -10.37 11.37 -6.90
CA ARG A 384 -10.77 12.77 -7.01
C ARG A 384 -12.04 12.92 -7.84
N ASP A 385 -12.03 12.37 -9.04
CA ASP A 385 -13.08 12.59 -10.03
C ASP A 385 -14.35 11.81 -9.66
N GLY A 386 -14.21 10.57 -9.18
CA GLY A 386 -15.33 9.79 -8.65
C GLY A 386 -15.92 10.38 -7.37
N SER A 387 -15.09 10.80 -6.43
CA SER A 387 -15.58 11.40 -5.17
C SER A 387 -16.32 12.72 -5.41
N GLN A 388 -15.91 13.53 -6.39
CA GLN A 388 -16.65 14.76 -6.78
C GLN A 388 -18.09 14.44 -7.22
N VAL A 389 -18.36 13.25 -7.73
CA VAL A 389 -19.70 12.81 -8.10
C VAL A 389 -20.45 12.19 -6.91
N LEU A 390 -19.75 11.39 -6.10
CA LEU A 390 -20.38 10.68 -4.98
C LEU A 390 -20.72 11.61 -3.80
N ILE A 391 -19.91 12.62 -3.52
CA ILE A 391 -20.17 13.58 -2.42
C ILE A 391 -21.54 14.26 -2.58
N PRO A 392 -21.87 14.92 -3.70
CA PRO A 392 -23.20 15.50 -3.88
C PRO A 392 -24.34 14.49 -3.79
N LEU A 393 -24.13 13.24 -4.23
CA LEU A 393 -25.13 12.18 -4.16
C LEU A 393 -25.45 11.80 -2.72
N VAL A 394 -24.46 11.49 -1.90
CA VAL A 394 -24.65 11.03 -0.52
C VAL A 394 -25.08 12.15 0.42
N PHE A 395 -24.81 13.41 0.09
CA PHE A 395 -25.29 14.57 0.85
C PHE A 395 -26.58 15.18 0.27
N GLY A 396 -27.26 14.48 -0.65
CA GLY A 396 -28.60 14.82 -1.13
C GLY A 396 -28.66 15.98 -2.13
N ALA A 397 -27.53 16.45 -2.67
CA ALA A 397 -27.48 17.52 -3.65
C ALA A 397 -27.63 17.03 -5.10
N SER A 398 -27.61 15.73 -5.34
CA SER A 398 -27.84 15.11 -6.65
C SER A 398 -28.69 13.84 -6.54
N ASN A 399 -29.08 13.29 -7.69
CA ASN A 399 -29.84 12.04 -7.74
C ASN A 399 -29.05 10.97 -8.54
N PRO A 400 -29.39 9.65 -8.42
CA PRO A 400 -28.61 8.58 -9.04
C PRO A 400 -28.43 8.71 -10.56
N ARG A 401 -29.44 9.17 -11.29
CA ARG A 401 -29.37 9.30 -12.74
C ARG A 401 -28.47 10.46 -13.18
N SER A 402 -28.59 11.61 -12.54
CA SER A 402 -27.70 12.76 -12.82
C SER A 402 -26.25 12.46 -12.40
N SER A 403 -26.08 11.79 -11.28
CA SER A 403 -24.75 11.34 -10.82
C SER A 403 -24.13 10.31 -11.78
N LEU A 404 -24.93 9.39 -12.35
CA LEU A 404 -24.42 8.47 -13.37
C LEU A 404 -23.86 9.23 -14.58
N THR A 405 -24.61 10.20 -15.13
CA THR A 405 -24.14 11.00 -16.26
C THR A 405 -22.81 11.70 -15.97
N SER A 406 -22.68 12.27 -14.75
CA SER A 406 -21.45 12.92 -14.31
C SER A 406 -20.31 11.91 -14.12
N LEU A 407 -20.61 10.72 -13.58
CA LEU A 407 -19.62 9.66 -13.35
C LEU A 407 -19.06 9.11 -14.66
N LEU A 408 -19.92 8.83 -15.63
CA LEU A 408 -19.48 8.38 -16.97
C LEU A 408 -18.56 9.41 -17.63
N LYS A 409 -18.89 10.71 -17.52
CA LYS A 409 -18.01 11.77 -18.01
C LYS A 409 -16.68 11.84 -17.27
N ALA A 410 -16.68 11.65 -15.95
CA ALA A 410 -15.48 11.65 -15.11
C ALA A 410 -14.55 10.49 -15.48
N LEU A 411 -15.07 9.27 -15.63
CA LEU A 411 -14.30 8.09 -16.03
C LEU A 411 -13.66 8.26 -17.41
N GLN A 412 -14.38 8.82 -18.39
CA GLN A 412 -13.87 9.07 -19.74
C GLN A 412 -12.82 10.19 -19.83
N SER A 413 -12.75 11.10 -18.85
CA SER A 413 -11.81 12.21 -18.87
C SER A 413 -10.42 11.88 -18.30
N GLY A 414 -10.24 10.74 -17.72
CA GLY A 414 -9.00 10.27 -17.08
C GLY A 414 -8.12 9.36 -17.95
N THR A 415 -8.62 8.99 -19.13
CA THR A 415 -7.88 8.19 -20.12
C THR A 415 -6.95 9.00 -21.03
#